data_ed7c7c02af6d9a1629fc92a65e49ed00
#
_entry.id   ed7c7c02af6d9a1629fc92a65e49ed00
#
_cell.length_a   1.000
_cell.length_b   1.000
_cell.length_c   1.000
_cell.angle_alpha   90.00
_cell.angle_beta   90.00
_cell.angle_gamma   90.00
#
_symmetry.space_group_name_H-M   'P 1'
#
loop_
_entity.id
_entity.type
_entity.pdbx_description
1 polymer ?
#
loop_
_entity_poly.entity_id
_entity_poly.type
_entity_poly.pdbx_seq_one_letter_code
_entity_poly.pdbx_strand_id
1 'polypeptide(L)'
;MFLRFLNHSLLARYTAITALATVVLLGGGALFLNRVLEDSIENRLIREVDVDLAGLVDIYASSGRAELTERIEDRLGTVASDQPHYYLGDAAGNRAAGNIARLPPLSTHLSQGGKVTLATGEKVFARATMIGPDTVLVVAHEYGTVERDYRRLRIARWGVGALLLAGFIVIGALLARRLRQRVDRIAEVLDGVDRGEIDRRAELTGPDDEITALARATNRTIARYQALADAHREVTEHTAHEMRTPLAHLDYRLGKLADDETATEPSRALAQVARADIRNIVAMLDSLLDIASSEARRDDFRSLPELDLSQLCLQIGEMYQESTEEDGTEVTLDIAPGVVVRGDRMQLSRMLTNLLDNALRYGRGEGAAGARIGLVLRPGPVLRVWDSGPGIPDGLRDRLFERFVRGDHGAAGQGHGLGLALARAIAERHGWRIRLADAGPGALPGKGAVFEIARDGR
;
A
#
# COMPACT_ATOMS: atom_id res chain seq x y z
N MET A 1 -16.08 9.18 1.66
CA MET A 1 -14.69 8.81 1.94
C MET A 1 -14.58 7.40 2.55
N PHE A 2 -15.46 7.00 3.50
CA PHE A 2 -15.48 5.69 4.17
C PHE A 2 -15.74 4.49 3.23
N LEU A 3 -16.65 4.61 2.27
CA LEU A 3 -17.00 3.56 1.30
C LEU A 3 -15.90 3.27 0.24
N ARG A 4 -15.04 4.25 -0.10
CA ARG A 4 -13.87 4.03 -0.96
C ARG A 4 -12.75 3.28 -0.25
N PHE A 5 -12.66 3.40 1.08
CA PHE A 5 -11.66 2.71 1.90
C PHE A 5 -11.93 1.20 2.02
N LEU A 6 -13.21 0.80 2.04
CA LEU A 6 -13.65 -0.61 2.09
C LEU A 6 -13.34 -1.41 0.82
N ASN A 7 -13.16 -0.74 -0.32
CA ASN A 7 -12.97 -1.43 -1.60
C ASN A 7 -11.53 -1.90 -1.87
N HIS A 8 -10.53 -1.38 -1.15
CA HIS A 8 -9.11 -1.66 -1.44
C HIS A 8 -8.37 -2.48 -0.38
N SER A 9 -9.00 -2.87 0.74
CA SER A 9 -8.33 -3.66 1.78
C SER A 9 -9.20 -4.81 2.25
N LEU A 10 -8.73 -6.05 2.06
CA LEU A 10 -9.36 -7.26 2.60
C LEU A 10 -9.57 -7.15 4.12
N LEU A 11 -8.59 -6.62 4.85
CA LEU A 11 -8.66 -6.37 6.29
C LEU A 11 -9.81 -5.42 6.68
N ALA A 12 -10.02 -4.34 5.91
CA ALA A 12 -11.13 -3.41 6.15
C ALA A 12 -12.50 -4.07 5.89
N ARG A 13 -12.58 -4.99 4.94
CA ARG A 13 -13.80 -5.78 4.69
C ARG A 13 -14.08 -6.75 5.84
N TYR A 14 -13.08 -7.49 6.32
CA TYR A 14 -13.25 -8.40 7.47
C TYR A 14 -13.63 -7.65 8.74
N THR A 15 -13.00 -6.53 9.06
CA THR A 15 -13.38 -5.70 10.21
C THR A 15 -14.78 -5.13 10.09
N ALA A 16 -15.22 -4.73 8.90
CA ALA A 16 -16.57 -4.26 8.66
C ALA A 16 -17.61 -5.38 8.78
N ILE A 17 -17.33 -6.58 8.25
CA ILE A 17 -18.20 -7.75 8.36
C ILE A 17 -18.35 -8.19 9.82
N THR A 18 -17.25 -8.27 10.57
CA THR A 18 -17.28 -8.64 12.00
C THR A 18 -17.99 -7.58 12.83
N ALA A 19 -17.79 -6.29 12.55
CA ALA A 19 -18.52 -5.21 13.20
C ALA A 19 -20.04 -5.30 12.92
N LEU A 20 -20.44 -5.53 11.67
CA LEU A 20 -21.84 -5.71 11.28
C LEU A 20 -22.44 -6.93 11.97
N ALA A 21 -21.75 -8.08 11.98
CA ALA A 21 -22.21 -9.28 12.66
C ALA A 21 -22.40 -9.04 14.16
N THR A 22 -21.49 -8.32 14.81
CA THR A 22 -21.59 -7.94 16.22
C THR A 22 -22.80 -7.04 16.48
N VAL A 23 -23.06 -6.06 15.61
CA VAL A 23 -24.24 -5.19 15.70
C VAL A 23 -25.52 -5.98 15.58
N VAL A 24 -25.60 -6.91 14.62
CA VAL A 24 -26.78 -7.78 14.42
C VAL A 24 -26.99 -8.70 15.62
N LEU A 25 -25.95 -9.29 16.16
CA LEU A 25 -26.03 -10.19 17.30
C LEU A 25 -26.47 -9.45 18.58
N LEU A 26 -25.83 -8.31 18.88
CA LEU A 26 -26.16 -7.50 20.07
C LEU A 26 -27.54 -6.86 19.94
N GLY A 27 -27.88 -6.34 18.75
CA GLY A 27 -29.20 -5.74 18.49
C GLY A 27 -30.30 -6.79 18.53
N GLY A 28 -30.12 -7.93 17.87
CA GLY A 28 -31.04 -9.05 17.89
C GLY A 28 -31.27 -9.61 19.32
N GLY A 29 -30.16 -9.82 20.05
CA GLY A 29 -30.21 -10.25 21.45
C GLY A 29 -30.94 -9.24 22.36
N ALA A 30 -30.69 -7.95 22.16
CA ALA A 30 -31.34 -6.90 22.90
C ALA A 30 -32.88 -6.83 22.62
N LEU A 31 -33.28 -7.00 21.36
CA LEU A 31 -34.68 -7.04 20.96
C LEU A 31 -35.39 -8.30 21.52
N PHE A 32 -34.74 -9.46 21.43
CA PHE A 32 -35.26 -10.71 22.00
C PHE A 32 -35.47 -10.60 23.50
N LEU A 33 -34.45 -10.14 24.22
CA LEU A 33 -34.55 -9.95 25.67
C LEU A 33 -35.62 -8.96 26.04
N ASN A 34 -35.79 -7.87 25.27
CA ASN A 34 -36.88 -6.91 25.50
C ASN A 34 -38.27 -7.57 25.42
N ARG A 35 -38.45 -8.40 24.40
CA ARG A 35 -39.74 -9.10 24.20
C ARG A 35 -40.05 -10.08 25.32
N VAL A 36 -39.06 -10.91 25.70
CA VAL A 36 -39.19 -11.88 26.78
C VAL A 36 -39.52 -11.19 28.11
N LEU A 37 -38.90 -10.05 28.37
CA LEU A 37 -39.16 -9.31 29.61
C LEU A 37 -40.53 -8.62 29.63
N GLU A 38 -40.96 -8.01 28.51
CA GLU A 38 -42.30 -7.43 28.37
C GLU A 38 -43.37 -8.49 28.59
N ASP A 39 -43.26 -9.65 27.95
CA ASP A 39 -44.21 -10.76 28.11
C ASP A 39 -44.21 -11.31 29.56
N SER A 40 -43.03 -11.37 30.19
CA SER A 40 -42.91 -11.86 31.57
C SER A 40 -43.60 -10.94 32.59
N ILE A 41 -43.51 -9.62 32.41
CA ILE A 41 -44.15 -8.65 33.29
C ILE A 41 -45.66 -8.66 33.10
N GLU A 42 -46.14 -8.66 31.87
CA GLU A 42 -47.57 -8.68 31.58
C GLU A 42 -48.21 -9.94 32.17
N ASN A 43 -47.59 -11.09 31.99
CA ASN A 43 -48.05 -12.35 32.59
C ASN A 43 -48.01 -12.36 34.13
N ARG A 44 -47.08 -11.64 34.75
CA ARG A 44 -47.02 -11.50 36.19
C ARG A 44 -48.19 -10.63 36.71
N LEU A 45 -48.41 -9.48 36.10
CA LEU A 45 -49.51 -8.57 36.45
C LEU A 45 -50.88 -9.24 36.29
N ILE A 46 -51.09 -9.97 35.19
CA ILE A 46 -52.33 -10.73 34.97
C ILE A 46 -52.53 -11.74 36.11
N ARG A 47 -51.52 -12.52 36.47
CA ARG A 47 -51.63 -13.50 37.57
C ARG A 47 -51.89 -12.85 38.91
N GLU A 48 -51.25 -11.73 39.26
CA GLU A 48 -51.47 -11.02 40.51
C GLU A 48 -52.92 -10.53 40.62
N VAL A 49 -53.47 -9.92 39.54
CA VAL A 49 -54.87 -9.48 39.50
C VAL A 49 -55.81 -10.67 39.55
N ASP A 50 -55.50 -11.77 38.87
CA ASP A 50 -56.37 -12.95 38.85
C ASP A 50 -56.43 -13.67 40.20
N VAL A 51 -55.31 -13.80 40.88
CA VAL A 51 -55.24 -14.42 42.22
C VAL A 51 -55.99 -13.55 43.22
N ASP A 52 -55.84 -12.24 43.16
CA ASP A 52 -56.46 -11.34 44.05
C ASP A 52 -58.01 -11.27 43.81
N LEU A 53 -58.43 -11.23 42.55
CA LEU A 53 -59.82 -11.32 42.14
C LEU A 53 -60.47 -12.62 42.61
N ALA A 54 -59.79 -13.79 42.37
CA ALA A 54 -60.33 -15.08 42.79
C ALA A 54 -60.51 -15.17 44.29
N GLY A 55 -59.55 -14.64 45.08
CA GLY A 55 -59.64 -14.61 46.52
C GLY A 55 -60.84 -13.74 47.01
N LEU A 56 -61.11 -12.60 46.36
CA LEU A 56 -62.23 -11.73 46.71
C LEU A 56 -63.61 -12.30 46.27
N VAL A 57 -63.65 -12.98 45.12
CA VAL A 57 -64.80 -13.73 44.64
C VAL A 57 -65.22 -14.85 45.62
N ASP A 58 -64.20 -15.61 46.13
CA ASP A 58 -64.39 -16.66 47.08
C ASP A 58 -65.00 -16.11 48.44
N ILE A 59 -64.48 -14.98 48.91
CA ILE A 59 -65.06 -14.29 50.11
C ILE A 59 -66.47 -13.88 49.84
N TYR A 60 -66.79 -13.34 48.67
CA TYR A 60 -68.18 -12.97 48.34
C TYR A 60 -69.13 -14.19 48.33
N ALA A 61 -68.63 -15.30 47.73
CA ALA A 61 -69.42 -16.52 47.61
C ALA A 61 -69.73 -17.17 48.99
N SER A 62 -68.74 -17.10 49.90
CA SER A 62 -68.79 -17.75 51.22
C SER A 62 -69.47 -16.87 52.27
N SER A 63 -69.22 -15.57 52.27
CA SER A 63 -69.59 -14.66 53.36
C SER A 63 -70.44 -13.47 52.96
N GLY A 64 -70.71 -13.28 51.66
CA GLY A 64 -71.53 -12.24 51.10
C GLY A 64 -70.91 -10.86 50.98
N ARG A 65 -71.74 -9.88 50.58
CA ARG A 65 -71.30 -8.52 50.21
C ARG A 65 -70.72 -7.72 51.37
N ALA A 66 -71.29 -7.88 52.60
CA ALA A 66 -70.79 -7.13 53.74
C ALA A 66 -69.37 -7.46 54.14
N GLU A 67 -69.05 -8.73 54.24
CA GLU A 67 -67.72 -9.23 54.56
C GLU A 67 -66.68 -8.85 53.45
N LEU A 68 -67.08 -8.91 52.15
CA LEU A 68 -66.25 -8.47 51.05
C LEU A 68 -65.96 -6.95 51.17
N THR A 69 -66.93 -6.14 51.56
CA THR A 69 -66.75 -4.70 51.77
C THR A 69 -65.70 -4.45 52.86
N GLU A 70 -65.89 -5.06 54.03
CA GLU A 70 -64.93 -4.95 55.13
C GLU A 70 -63.51 -5.41 54.75
N ARG A 71 -63.43 -6.48 54.03
CA ARG A 71 -62.14 -7.02 53.58
C ARG A 71 -61.43 -6.11 52.58
N ILE A 72 -62.16 -5.45 51.68
CA ILE A 72 -61.55 -4.48 50.73
C ILE A 72 -61.11 -3.24 51.54
N GLU A 73 -61.87 -2.73 52.49
CA GLU A 73 -61.45 -1.60 53.31
C GLU A 73 -60.22 -1.91 54.17
N ASP A 74 -60.19 -3.09 54.79
CA ASP A 74 -59.04 -3.57 55.57
C ASP A 74 -57.76 -3.64 54.74
N ARG A 75 -57.88 -4.20 53.53
CA ARG A 75 -56.72 -4.24 52.58
C ARG A 75 -56.25 -2.86 52.15
N LEU A 76 -57.17 -1.91 51.98
CA LEU A 76 -56.82 -0.52 51.61
C LEU A 76 -56.28 0.26 52.83
N GLY A 77 -56.61 -0.14 54.06
CA GLY A 77 -56.05 0.44 55.27
C GLY A 77 -54.58 0.05 55.54
N THR A 78 -54.09 -1.02 54.90
CA THR A 78 -52.70 -1.49 55.03
C THR A 78 -51.77 -0.70 54.06
N VAL A 79 -50.98 0.22 54.62
CA VAL A 79 -50.10 1.08 53.82
C VAL A 79 -48.99 0.22 53.16
N ALA A 80 -49.14 -0.03 51.88
CA ALA A 80 -48.07 -0.59 51.01
C ALA A 80 -47.78 0.36 49.87
N SER A 81 -46.56 0.46 49.47
CA SER A 81 -46.10 1.30 48.35
C SER A 81 -46.63 0.84 46.98
N ASP A 82 -47.30 -0.29 46.92
CA ASP A 82 -47.83 -0.91 45.70
C ASP A 82 -49.29 -1.34 46.02
N GLN A 83 -50.14 -0.37 46.34
CA GLN A 83 -51.56 -0.64 46.80
C GLN A 83 -52.37 -1.14 45.60
N PRO A 84 -53.07 -2.29 45.78
CA PRO A 84 -54.03 -2.72 44.80
C PRO A 84 -55.24 -1.72 44.78
N HIS A 85 -55.86 -1.57 43.64
CA HIS A 85 -56.99 -0.73 43.44
C HIS A 85 -58.22 -1.62 43.29
N TYR A 86 -59.30 -1.26 44.08
CA TYR A 86 -60.55 -2.00 44.11
C TYR A 86 -61.72 -1.09 43.78
N TYR A 87 -62.71 -1.65 43.11
CA TYR A 87 -64.01 -1.10 42.98
C TYR A 87 -65.06 -2.20 43.28
N LEU A 88 -65.87 -1.98 44.25
CA LEU A 88 -67.07 -2.77 44.53
C LEU A 88 -68.29 -1.86 44.40
N GLY A 89 -69.24 -2.21 43.55
CA GLY A 89 -70.40 -1.41 43.29
C GLY A 89 -71.45 -2.12 42.44
N ASP A 90 -72.40 -1.38 41.92
CA ASP A 90 -73.38 -1.88 40.96
C ASP A 90 -72.98 -1.62 39.51
N ALA A 91 -73.75 -2.19 38.58
CA ALA A 91 -73.56 -1.97 37.16
C ALA A 91 -73.94 -0.54 36.71
N ALA A 92 -74.66 0.20 37.50
CA ALA A 92 -75.01 1.60 37.26
C ALA A 92 -73.92 2.57 37.67
N GLY A 93 -72.83 2.08 38.33
CA GLY A 93 -71.70 2.89 38.74
C GLY A 93 -71.71 3.42 40.14
N ASN A 94 -72.69 3.01 40.96
CA ASN A 94 -72.78 3.39 42.40
C ASN A 94 -71.73 2.53 43.17
N ARG A 95 -70.72 3.19 43.70
CA ARG A 95 -69.62 2.56 44.46
C ARG A 95 -70.09 2.27 45.91
N ALA A 96 -69.88 1.05 46.34
CA ALA A 96 -70.12 0.64 47.74
C ALA A 96 -68.83 0.65 48.56
N ALA A 97 -67.67 0.20 47.96
CA ALA A 97 -66.39 0.20 48.61
C ALA A 97 -65.25 0.29 47.56
N GLY A 98 -63.97 0.53 47.98
CA GLY A 98 -62.83 0.58 47.12
C GLY A 98 -62.29 2.01 46.90
N ASN A 99 -61.15 2.11 46.30
CA ASN A 99 -60.42 3.36 46.00
C ASN A 99 -60.51 3.79 44.52
N ILE A 100 -61.09 2.98 43.62
CA ILE A 100 -61.41 3.38 42.25
C ILE A 100 -62.71 4.25 42.27
N ALA A 101 -62.63 5.51 41.84
CA ALA A 101 -63.67 6.44 41.87
C ALA A 101 -64.82 6.18 40.88
N ARG A 102 -64.54 5.64 39.72
CA ARG A 102 -65.53 5.35 38.65
C ARG A 102 -65.18 3.99 38.02
N LEU A 103 -66.22 3.25 37.61
CA LEU A 103 -66.09 1.98 36.94
C LEU A 103 -65.26 2.16 35.68
N PRO A 104 -64.14 1.42 35.53
CA PRO A 104 -63.33 1.46 34.30
C PRO A 104 -64.14 0.96 33.10
N PRO A 105 -63.80 1.40 31.88
CA PRO A 105 -64.48 0.98 30.64
C PRO A 105 -64.04 -0.46 30.21
N LEU A 106 -64.39 -1.42 31.10
CA LEU A 106 -64.13 -2.86 30.89
C LEU A 106 -65.42 -3.63 30.86
N SER A 107 -65.51 -4.70 30.09
CA SER A 107 -66.71 -5.56 30.11
C SER A 107 -66.73 -6.36 31.42
N THR A 108 -67.84 -6.24 32.14
CA THR A 108 -68.08 -6.94 33.41
C THR A 108 -68.60 -8.36 33.21
N HIS A 109 -69.31 -8.61 32.10
CA HIS A 109 -69.92 -9.89 31.80
C HIS A 109 -68.90 -10.97 31.35
N LEU A 110 -67.83 -10.55 30.73
CA LEU A 110 -66.82 -11.46 30.20
C LEU A 110 -65.54 -11.60 31.07
N SER A 111 -65.54 -11.01 32.29
CA SER A 111 -64.37 -10.94 33.15
C SER A 111 -63.14 -10.43 32.37
N GLN A 112 -63.31 -9.33 31.64
CA GLN A 112 -62.32 -8.75 30.77
C GLN A 112 -61.24 -8.06 31.58
N GLY A 113 -59.96 -8.43 31.30
CA GLY A 113 -58.77 -7.73 31.80
C GLY A 113 -58.25 -6.75 30.75
N GLY A 114 -57.71 -5.62 31.19
CA GLY A 114 -57.13 -4.62 30.30
C GLY A 114 -56.31 -3.55 31.02
N LYS A 115 -55.45 -2.90 30.24
CA LYS A 115 -54.67 -1.73 30.70
C LYS A 115 -55.54 -0.49 30.65
N VAL A 116 -55.77 0.14 31.78
CA VAL A 116 -56.67 1.31 31.95
C VAL A 116 -55.94 2.41 32.69
N THR A 117 -56.28 3.66 32.41
CA THR A 117 -55.82 4.81 33.19
C THR A 117 -56.96 5.25 34.10
N LEU A 118 -56.73 5.22 35.40
CA LEU A 118 -57.69 5.69 36.39
C LEU A 118 -57.91 7.21 36.35
N ALA A 119 -58.94 7.71 36.92
CA ALA A 119 -59.24 9.16 37.02
C ALA A 119 -58.10 9.93 37.76
N THR A 120 -57.33 9.26 38.59
CA THR A 120 -56.13 9.76 39.29
C THR A 120 -54.91 9.94 38.35
N GLY A 121 -54.96 9.45 37.11
CA GLY A 121 -53.86 9.45 36.17
C GLY A 121 -52.95 8.21 36.28
N GLU A 122 -53.20 7.32 37.20
CA GLU A 122 -52.45 6.08 37.42
C GLU A 122 -52.76 5.06 36.33
N LYS A 123 -51.73 4.43 35.84
CA LYS A 123 -51.86 3.37 34.84
C LYS A 123 -51.93 2.02 35.55
N VAL A 124 -53.03 1.35 35.40
CA VAL A 124 -53.33 0.06 36.06
C VAL A 124 -53.72 -1.01 35.05
N PHE A 125 -53.36 -2.25 35.35
CA PHE A 125 -53.98 -3.40 34.71
C PHE A 125 -55.16 -3.80 35.59
N ALA A 126 -56.37 -3.72 35.04
CA ALA A 126 -57.62 -3.96 35.78
C ALA A 126 -58.38 -5.13 35.16
N ARG A 127 -59.07 -5.90 36.00
CA ARG A 127 -60.03 -6.87 35.57
C ARG A 127 -61.40 -6.60 36.28
N ALA A 128 -62.44 -6.51 35.47
CA ALA A 128 -63.75 -6.30 35.92
C ALA A 128 -64.62 -7.59 35.81
N THR A 129 -65.32 -7.95 36.84
CA THR A 129 -66.12 -9.19 36.86
C THR A 129 -67.42 -8.94 37.58
N MET A 130 -68.58 -9.42 37.09
CA MET A 130 -69.83 -9.44 37.75
C MET A 130 -69.92 -10.65 38.72
N ILE A 131 -69.99 -10.41 40.00
CA ILE A 131 -69.98 -11.45 41.05
C ILE A 131 -71.35 -11.76 41.62
N GLY A 132 -72.36 -10.99 41.25
CA GLY A 132 -73.73 -11.19 41.63
C GLY A 132 -74.66 -10.51 40.64
N PRO A 133 -76.01 -10.64 40.84
CA PRO A 133 -77.01 -10.09 39.91
C PRO A 133 -76.87 -8.58 39.60
N ASP A 134 -76.34 -7.81 40.55
CA ASP A 134 -76.12 -6.35 40.43
C ASP A 134 -74.84 -5.93 41.17
N THR A 135 -73.86 -6.80 41.25
CA THR A 135 -72.62 -6.54 41.98
C THR A 135 -71.42 -6.72 41.03
N VAL A 136 -70.70 -5.65 40.82
CA VAL A 136 -69.44 -5.60 40.02
C VAL A 136 -68.28 -5.44 40.94
N LEU A 137 -67.29 -6.29 40.77
CA LEU A 137 -65.99 -6.21 41.41
C LEU A 137 -64.91 -5.90 40.31
N VAL A 138 -64.09 -4.89 40.58
CA VAL A 138 -62.85 -4.61 39.77
C VAL A 138 -61.68 -4.69 40.70
N VAL A 139 -60.65 -5.42 40.23
CA VAL A 139 -59.34 -5.50 40.86
C VAL A 139 -58.34 -4.95 39.88
N ALA A 140 -57.46 -4.07 40.34
CA ALA A 140 -56.46 -3.51 39.50
C ALA A 140 -55.15 -3.31 40.26
N HIS A 141 -54.03 -3.54 39.55
CA HIS A 141 -52.69 -3.30 40.06
C HIS A 141 -51.96 -2.28 39.20
N GLU A 142 -51.16 -1.41 39.83
CA GLU A 142 -50.40 -0.39 39.15
C GLU A 142 -49.24 -1.01 38.36
N TYR A 143 -49.08 -0.60 37.08
CA TYR A 143 -47.93 -0.96 36.27
C TYR A 143 -47.05 0.24 35.87
N GLY A 144 -47.46 1.46 36.24
CA GLY A 144 -46.78 2.68 35.86
C GLY A 144 -45.40 2.85 36.51
N THR A 145 -45.23 2.33 37.72
CA THR A 145 -43.93 2.28 38.43
C THR A 145 -42.95 1.31 37.72
N VAL A 146 -43.44 0.13 37.40
CA VAL A 146 -42.70 -0.91 36.68
C VAL A 146 -42.29 -0.42 35.30
N GLU A 147 -43.20 0.29 34.59
CA GLU A 147 -42.89 0.86 33.26
C GLU A 147 -41.77 1.90 33.33
N ARG A 148 -41.67 2.73 34.37
CA ARG A 148 -40.64 3.74 34.58
C ARG A 148 -39.26 3.11 34.83
N ASP A 149 -39.19 2.13 35.69
CA ASP A 149 -37.95 1.42 36.00
C ASP A 149 -37.47 0.62 34.79
N TYR A 150 -38.39 0.06 34.05
CA TYR A 150 -38.09 -0.64 32.79
C TYR A 150 -37.51 0.29 31.74
N ARG A 151 -37.99 1.50 31.62
CA ARG A 151 -37.47 2.50 30.71
C ARG A 151 -36.01 2.85 31.07
N ARG A 152 -35.73 3.01 32.37
CA ARG A 152 -34.34 3.28 32.83
C ARG A 152 -33.41 2.14 32.51
N LEU A 153 -33.83 0.90 32.77
CA LEU A 153 -33.05 -0.28 32.43
C LEU A 153 -32.82 -0.43 30.92
N ARG A 154 -33.84 -0.11 30.12
CA ARG A 154 -33.74 -0.11 28.65
C ARG A 154 -32.72 0.91 28.16
N ILE A 155 -32.74 2.12 28.67
CA ILE A 155 -31.77 3.18 28.32
C ILE A 155 -30.36 2.75 28.74
N ALA A 156 -30.18 2.27 29.95
CA ALA A 156 -28.88 1.79 30.46
C ALA A 156 -28.31 0.67 29.57
N ARG A 157 -29.15 -0.31 29.19
CA ARG A 157 -28.76 -1.44 28.32
C ARG A 157 -28.30 -0.97 26.95
N TRP A 158 -29.06 -0.05 26.31
CA TRP A 158 -28.65 0.51 25.02
C TRP A 158 -27.38 1.35 25.14
N GLY A 159 -27.20 2.07 26.26
CA GLY A 159 -25.97 2.79 26.55
C GLY A 159 -24.77 1.89 26.66
N VAL A 160 -24.86 0.78 27.41
CA VAL A 160 -23.80 -0.23 27.51
C VAL A 160 -23.54 -0.89 26.17
N GLY A 161 -24.56 -1.24 25.40
CA GLY A 161 -24.40 -1.81 24.06
C GLY A 161 -23.68 -0.87 23.11
N ALA A 162 -24.03 0.41 23.11
CA ALA A 162 -23.36 1.43 22.30
C ALA A 162 -21.89 1.63 22.71
N LEU A 163 -21.60 1.62 24.02
CA LEU A 163 -20.22 1.73 24.53
C LEU A 163 -19.35 0.53 24.10
N LEU A 164 -19.87 -0.69 24.23
CA LEU A 164 -19.18 -1.91 23.81
C LEU A 164 -18.91 -1.91 22.30
N LEU A 165 -19.89 -1.50 21.50
CA LEU A 165 -19.74 -1.37 20.06
C LEU A 165 -18.68 -0.34 19.69
N ALA A 166 -18.69 0.83 20.32
CA ALA A 166 -17.68 1.87 20.11
C ALA A 166 -16.29 1.35 20.48
N GLY A 167 -16.13 0.68 21.62
CA GLY A 167 -14.89 0.02 22.03
C GLY A 167 -14.39 -0.99 21.01
N PHE A 168 -15.29 -1.85 20.51
CA PHE A 168 -14.96 -2.84 19.49
C PHE A 168 -14.45 -2.20 18.18
N ILE A 169 -15.13 -1.13 17.72
CA ILE A 169 -14.73 -0.39 16.51
C ILE A 169 -13.36 0.26 16.70
N VAL A 170 -13.12 0.88 17.85
CA VAL A 170 -11.82 1.53 18.14
C VAL A 170 -10.69 0.51 18.18
N ILE A 171 -10.87 -0.58 18.93
CA ILE A 171 -9.85 -1.65 19.02
C ILE A 171 -9.60 -2.28 17.65
N GLY A 172 -10.66 -2.59 16.90
CA GLY A 172 -10.55 -3.14 15.54
C GLY A 172 -9.80 -2.20 14.58
N ALA A 173 -10.10 -0.90 14.65
CA ALA A 173 -9.42 0.10 13.83
C ALA A 173 -7.94 0.25 14.19
N LEU A 174 -7.59 0.21 15.47
CA LEU A 174 -6.19 0.26 15.94
C LEU A 174 -5.41 -0.99 15.51
N LEU A 175 -6.02 -2.15 15.65
CA LEU A 175 -5.40 -3.41 15.23
C LEU A 175 -5.18 -3.46 13.71
N ALA A 176 -6.20 -3.06 12.93
CA ALA A 176 -6.12 -3.00 11.48
C ALA A 176 -5.03 -2.02 11.01
N ARG A 177 -4.89 -0.85 11.68
CA ARG A 177 -3.81 0.09 11.39
C ARG A 177 -2.42 -0.49 11.65
N ARG A 178 -2.23 -1.14 12.81
CA ARG A 178 -0.94 -1.78 13.14
C ARG A 178 -0.56 -2.87 12.15
N LEU A 179 -1.53 -3.71 11.79
CA LEU A 179 -1.31 -4.79 10.83
C LEU A 179 -0.93 -4.26 9.45
N ARG A 180 -1.67 -3.25 8.97
CA ARG A 180 -1.39 -2.60 7.71
C ARG A 180 0.01 -2.00 7.67
N GLN A 181 0.42 -1.27 8.71
CA GLN A 181 1.76 -0.68 8.79
C GLN A 181 2.88 -1.74 8.73
N ARG A 182 2.65 -2.95 9.29
CA ARG A 182 3.62 -4.05 9.21
C ARG A 182 3.71 -4.62 7.80
N VAL A 183 2.58 -4.76 7.11
CA VAL A 183 2.55 -5.25 5.72
C VAL A 183 3.15 -4.21 4.76
N ASP A 184 2.79 -2.93 4.93
CA ASP A 184 3.31 -1.83 4.10
C ASP A 184 4.85 -1.73 4.20
N ARG A 185 5.44 -1.95 5.40
CA ARG A 185 6.91 -1.99 5.56
C ARG A 185 7.57 -3.15 4.80
N ILE A 186 6.93 -4.31 4.74
CA ILE A 186 7.45 -5.43 3.93
C ILE A 186 7.36 -5.09 2.44
N ALA A 187 6.26 -4.46 2.00
CA ALA A 187 6.09 -4.01 0.63
C ALA A 187 7.14 -2.96 0.24
N GLU A 188 7.40 -1.97 1.11
CA GLU A 188 8.45 -0.96 0.90
C GLU A 188 9.85 -1.57 0.73
N VAL A 189 10.16 -2.66 1.44
CA VAL A 189 11.43 -3.37 1.26
C VAL A 189 11.49 -4.05 -0.10
N LEU A 190 10.41 -4.69 -0.54
CA LEU A 190 10.34 -5.31 -1.87
C LEU A 190 10.43 -4.26 -2.99
N ASP A 191 9.73 -3.14 -2.86
CA ASP A 191 9.85 -2.00 -3.79
C ASP A 191 11.27 -1.40 -3.78
N GLY A 192 11.96 -1.45 -2.64
CA GLY A 192 13.37 -1.10 -2.54
C GLY A 192 14.25 -2.06 -3.33
N VAL A 193 14.01 -3.36 -3.24
CA VAL A 193 14.76 -4.38 -4.00
C VAL A 193 14.58 -4.20 -5.52
N ASP A 194 13.36 -3.87 -5.97
CA ASP A 194 13.11 -3.56 -7.39
C ASP A 194 13.88 -2.32 -7.87
N ARG A 195 14.17 -1.37 -6.96
CA ARG A 195 15.04 -0.22 -7.23
C ARG A 195 16.53 -0.52 -7.04
N GLY A 196 16.87 -1.79 -6.68
CA GLY A 196 18.25 -2.25 -6.45
C GLY A 196 18.77 -2.11 -5.02
N GLU A 197 17.97 -1.60 -4.07
CA GLU A 197 18.32 -1.51 -2.65
C GLU A 197 18.32 -2.91 -1.98
N ILE A 198 19.16 -3.83 -2.51
CA ILE A 198 19.19 -5.25 -2.15
C ILE A 198 19.70 -5.52 -0.71
N ASP A 199 20.27 -4.52 -0.05
CA ASP A 199 20.73 -4.64 1.34
C ASP A 199 19.62 -4.40 2.37
N ARG A 200 18.49 -3.85 1.95
CA ARG A 200 17.33 -3.67 2.84
C ARG A 200 16.77 -5.01 3.29
N ARG A 201 16.32 -5.03 4.55
CA ARG A 201 15.65 -6.20 5.15
C ARG A 201 14.37 -5.77 5.81
N ALA A 202 13.37 -6.62 5.71
CA ALA A 202 12.15 -6.47 6.48
C ALA A 202 12.44 -6.70 7.97
N GLU A 203 11.99 -5.74 8.79
CA GLU A 203 12.15 -5.84 10.24
C GLU A 203 11.34 -7.00 10.80
N LEU A 204 11.96 -7.79 11.68
CA LEU A 204 11.34 -8.92 12.38
C LEU A 204 10.76 -8.47 13.71
N THR A 205 10.11 -7.30 13.76
CA THR A 205 9.54 -6.71 14.98
C THR A 205 8.10 -7.18 15.21
N GLY A 206 7.81 -7.65 16.43
CA GLY A 206 6.46 -8.05 16.85
C GLY A 206 6.34 -9.51 17.25
N PRO A 207 5.11 -10.00 17.47
CA PRO A 207 4.87 -11.40 17.80
C PRO A 207 5.28 -12.32 16.65
N ASP A 208 5.56 -13.58 16.98
CA ASP A 208 5.88 -14.62 16.00
C ASP A 208 4.59 -15.12 15.34
N ASP A 209 4.07 -14.30 14.43
CA ASP A 209 2.83 -14.51 13.68
C ASP A 209 3.12 -14.72 12.17
N GLU A 210 2.06 -14.86 11.39
CA GLU A 210 2.12 -15.06 9.94
C GLU A 210 2.84 -13.90 9.22
N ILE A 211 2.74 -12.68 9.74
CA ILE A 211 3.41 -11.50 9.16
C ILE A 211 4.93 -11.58 9.40
N THR A 212 5.34 -11.99 10.59
CA THR A 212 6.76 -12.21 10.90
C THR A 212 7.32 -13.39 10.09
N ALA A 213 6.52 -14.45 9.86
CA ALA A 213 6.89 -15.55 8.98
C ALA A 213 7.06 -15.08 7.53
N LEU A 214 6.17 -14.19 7.03
CA LEU A 214 6.27 -13.56 5.72
C LEU A 214 7.54 -12.71 5.62
N ALA A 215 7.82 -11.84 6.60
CA ALA A 215 9.04 -11.03 6.63
C ALA A 215 10.31 -11.89 6.58
N ARG A 216 10.35 -13.01 7.33
CA ARG A 216 11.47 -13.98 7.27
C ARG A 216 11.59 -14.65 5.90
N ALA A 217 10.48 -15.00 5.26
CA ALA A 217 10.49 -15.59 3.93
C ALA A 217 11.00 -14.58 2.89
N THR A 218 10.54 -13.34 2.96
CA THR A 218 11.01 -12.23 2.13
C THR A 218 12.53 -12.03 2.29
N ASN A 219 13.03 -11.95 3.53
CA ASN A 219 14.47 -11.79 3.79
C ASN A 219 15.31 -12.97 3.25
N ARG A 220 14.79 -14.20 3.34
CA ARG A 220 15.47 -15.38 2.73
C ARG A 220 15.51 -15.28 1.22
N THR A 221 14.44 -14.81 0.59
CA THR A 221 14.38 -14.64 -0.86
C THR A 221 15.35 -13.56 -1.33
N ILE A 222 15.43 -12.44 -0.64
CA ILE A 222 16.38 -11.36 -0.92
C ILE A 222 17.84 -11.88 -0.77
N ALA A 223 18.13 -12.60 0.31
CA ALA A 223 19.47 -13.18 0.53
C ALA A 223 19.86 -14.18 -0.59
N ARG A 224 18.93 -15.00 -1.07
CA ARG A 224 19.18 -15.90 -2.21
C ARG A 224 19.41 -15.14 -3.49
N TYR A 225 18.65 -14.07 -3.74
CA TYR A 225 18.82 -13.23 -4.90
C TYR A 225 20.20 -12.55 -4.90
N GLN A 226 20.64 -12.03 -3.74
CA GLN A 226 21.99 -11.47 -3.59
C GLN A 226 23.06 -12.51 -3.87
N ALA A 227 22.98 -13.68 -3.23
CA ALA A 227 23.97 -14.74 -3.44
C ALA A 227 24.05 -15.20 -4.91
N LEU A 228 22.90 -15.22 -5.62
CA LEU A 228 22.86 -15.54 -7.05
C LEU A 228 23.53 -14.45 -7.91
N ALA A 229 23.24 -13.18 -7.59
CA ALA A 229 23.86 -12.04 -8.28
C ALA A 229 25.36 -11.99 -8.09
N ASP A 230 25.83 -12.24 -6.86
CA ASP A 230 27.27 -12.30 -6.53
C ASP A 230 27.96 -13.47 -7.24
N ALA A 231 27.35 -14.65 -7.21
CA ALA A 231 27.89 -15.84 -7.91
C ALA A 231 27.96 -15.62 -9.44
N HIS A 232 26.91 -15.02 -10.02
CA HIS A 232 26.92 -14.69 -11.45
C HIS A 232 28.03 -13.70 -11.81
N ARG A 233 28.28 -12.72 -10.95
CA ARG A 233 29.34 -11.76 -11.11
C ARG A 233 30.70 -12.42 -11.02
N GLU A 234 30.95 -13.23 -9.99
CA GLU A 234 32.22 -13.95 -9.79
C GLU A 234 32.56 -14.83 -11.00
N VAL A 235 31.58 -15.60 -11.50
CA VAL A 235 31.76 -16.43 -12.72
C VAL A 235 32.10 -15.55 -13.92
N THR A 236 31.44 -14.40 -14.08
CA THR A 236 31.68 -13.50 -15.22
C THR A 236 33.10 -12.88 -15.15
N GLU A 237 33.48 -12.36 -13.97
CA GLU A 237 34.82 -11.79 -13.72
C GLU A 237 35.90 -12.83 -13.91
N HIS A 238 35.74 -14.04 -13.38
CA HIS A 238 36.68 -15.14 -13.49
C HIS A 238 36.85 -15.60 -14.95
N THR A 239 35.74 -15.85 -15.65
CA THR A 239 35.74 -16.28 -17.06
C THR A 239 36.50 -15.27 -17.96
N ALA A 240 36.24 -13.98 -17.73
CA ALA A 240 36.93 -12.98 -18.54
C ALA A 240 38.42 -12.88 -18.22
N HIS A 241 38.81 -13.05 -16.96
CA HIS A 241 40.24 -13.11 -16.60
C HIS A 241 40.94 -14.31 -17.25
N GLU A 242 40.28 -15.47 -17.22
CA GLU A 242 40.81 -16.70 -17.86
C GLU A 242 40.86 -16.60 -19.38
N MET A 243 39.97 -15.82 -20.02
CA MET A 243 40.04 -15.58 -21.46
C MET A 243 41.10 -14.54 -21.86
N ARG A 244 41.35 -13.54 -21.01
CA ARG A 244 42.36 -12.52 -21.29
C ARG A 244 43.77 -13.11 -21.41
N THR A 245 44.12 -14.06 -20.57
CA THR A 245 45.46 -14.68 -20.54
C THR A 245 45.83 -15.39 -21.85
N PRO A 246 45.02 -16.34 -22.40
CA PRO A 246 45.33 -16.97 -23.67
C PRO A 246 45.32 -15.99 -24.85
N LEU A 247 44.42 -14.97 -24.84
CA LEU A 247 44.42 -13.95 -25.88
C LEU A 247 45.66 -13.09 -25.85
N ALA A 248 46.17 -12.71 -24.68
CA ALA A 248 47.46 -12.01 -24.55
C ALA A 248 48.61 -12.85 -25.04
N HIS A 249 48.64 -14.16 -24.79
CA HIS A 249 49.65 -15.06 -25.32
C HIS A 249 49.60 -15.16 -26.86
N LEU A 250 48.36 -15.17 -27.43
CA LEU A 250 48.19 -15.18 -28.88
C LEU A 250 48.66 -13.85 -29.49
N ASP A 251 48.30 -12.71 -28.92
CA ASP A 251 48.78 -11.40 -29.39
C ASP A 251 50.29 -11.31 -29.36
N TYR A 252 50.91 -11.80 -28.26
CA TYR A 252 52.39 -11.85 -28.17
C TYR A 252 53.02 -12.72 -29.26
N ARG A 253 52.48 -13.92 -29.54
CA ARG A 253 53.01 -14.81 -30.59
C ARG A 253 52.87 -14.23 -31.98
N LEU A 254 51.71 -13.62 -32.27
CA LEU A 254 51.46 -12.93 -33.52
C LEU A 254 52.33 -11.68 -33.68
N GLY A 255 52.61 -10.97 -32.55
CA GLY A 255 53.57 -9.88 -32.52
C GLY A 255 54.95 -10.32 -32.99
N LYS A 256 55.47 -11.41 -32.45
CA LYS A 256 56.75 -11.98 -32.91
C LYS A 256 56.76 -12.31 -34.40
N LEU A 257 55.64 -12.81 -34.93
CA LEU A 257 55.55 -13.12 -36.36
C LEU A 257 55.48 -11.85 -37.24
N ALA A 258 54.77 -10.83 -36.73
CA ALA A 258 54.60 -9.52 -37.39
C ALA A 258 55.97 -8.76 -37.47
N ASP A 259 56.81 -8.95 -36.45
CA ASP A 259 58.14 -8.29 -36.30
C ASP A 259 59.29 -9.14 -36.86
N ASP A 260 59.02 -10.37 -37.35
CA ASP A 260 60.03 -11.26 -37.92
C ASP A 260 60.40 -10.82 -39.34
N GLU A 261 61.65 -10.37 -39.53
CA GLU A 261 62.17 -9.94 -40.80
C GLU A 261 62.28 -11.10 -41.84
N THR A 262 62.29 -12.36 -41.37
CA THR A 262 62.35 -13.54 -42.25
C THR A 262 60.97 -13.99 -42.73
N ALA A 263 59.90 -13.50 -42.13
CA ALA A 263 58.53 -13.80 -42.54
C ALA A 263 58.17 -13.07 -43.86
N THR A 264 57.31 -13.70 -44.66
CA THR A 264 56.82 -13.08 -45.90
C THR A 264 55.89 -11.92 -45.61
N GLU A 265 55.89 -10.91 -46.49
CA GLU A 265 55.03 -9.74 -46.34
C GLU A 265 53.49 -10.08 -46.11
N PRO A 266 52.92 -11.06 -46.88
CA PRO A 266 51.52 -11.51 -46.60
C PRO A 266 51.37 -12.13 -45.21
N SER A 267 52.34 -12.80 -44.66
CA SER A 267 52.30 -13.42 -43.35
C SER A 267 52.34 -12.36 -42.25
N ARG A 268 53.21 -11.34 -42.42
CA ARG A 268 53.26 -10.18 -41.50
C ARG A 268 51.94 -9.40 -41.47
N ALA A 269 51.39 -9.13 -42.66
CA ALA A 269 50.08 -8.44 -42.77
C ALA A 269 48.96 -9.25 -42.11
N LEU A 270 48.88 -10.57 -42.32
CA LEU A 270 47.93 -11.43 -41.68
C LEU A 270 48.06 -11.47 -40.14
N ALA A 271 49.29 -11.51 -39.63
CA ALA A 271 49.60 -11.45 -38.22
C ALA A 271 49.13 -10.11 -37.60
N GLN A 272 49.30 -8.99 -38.28
CA GLN A 272 48.82 -7.67 -37.84
C GLN A 272 47.31 -7.61 -37.79
N VAL A 273 46.59 -8.14 -38.79
CA VAL A 273 45.12 -8.22 -38.80
C VAL A 273 44.61 -9.08 -37.64
N ALA A 274 45.21 -10.28 -37.45
CA ALA A 274 44.83 -11.17 -36.36
C ALA A 274 45.07 -10.53 -34.96
N ARG A 275 46.16 -9.76 -34.81
CA ARG A 275 46.41 -8.96 -33.59
C ARG A 275 45.35 -7.91 -33.35
N ALA A 276 44.91 -7.22 -34.40
CA ALA A 276 43.82 -6.26 -34.30
C ALA A 276 42.52 -6.94 -33.85
N ASP A 277 42.21 -8.13 -34.39
CA ASP A 277 41.03 -8.92 -33.99
C ASP A 277 41.11 -9.35 -32.52
N ILE A 278 42.25 -9.80 -32.03
CA ILE A 278 42.46 -10.17 -30.63
C ILE A 278 42.22 -8.96 -29.71
N ARG A 279 42.81 -7.81 -30.02
CA ARG A 279 42.61 -6.58 -29.26
C ARG A 279 41.14 -6.18 -29.22
N ASN A 280 40.43 -6.35 -30.32
CA ASN A 280 39.02 -6.11 -30.43
C ASN A 280 38.22 -7.05 -29.51
N ILE A 281 38.54 -8.35 -29.48
CA ILE A 281 37.88 -9.33 -28.60
C ILE A 281 38.12 -8.99 -27.11
N VAL A 282 39.34 -8.62 -26.75
CA VAL A 282 39.68 -8.21 -25.37
C VAL A 282 38.86 -6.96 -24.96
N ALA A 283 38.82 -5.95 -25.82
CA ALA A 283 38.03 -4.73 -25.56
C ALA A 283 36.51 -5.02 -25.41
N MET A 284 36.02 -6.00 -26.20
CA MET A 284 34.63 -6.47 -26.08
C MET A 284 34.37 -7.17 -24.74
N LEU A 285 35.26 -8.07 -24.32
CA LEU A 285 35.15 -8.74 -23.00
C LEU A 285 35.20 -7.74 -21.87
N ASP A 286 36.13 -6.79 -21.92
CA ASP A 286 36.23 -5.73 -20.91
C ASP A 286 34.92 -4.88 -20.83
N SER A 287 34.33 -4.57 -21.98
CA SER A 287 33.07 -3.82 -22.05
C SER A 287 31.89 -4.60 -21.48
N LEU A 288 31.81 -5.91 -21.77
CA LEU A 288 30.76 -6.78 -21.22
C LEU A 288 30.87 -6.91 -19.69
N LEU A 289 32.12 -7.03 -19.18
CA LEU A 289 32.36 -7.06 -17.73
C LEU A 289 31.92 -5.77 -17.02
N ASP A 290 32.29 -4.62 -17.62
CA ASP A 290 31.89 -3.34 -17.05
C ASP A 290 30.38 -3.12 -17.08
N ILE A 291 29.71 -3.56 -18.15
CA ILE A 291 28.26 -3.55 -18.21
C ILE A 291 27.69 -4.40 -17.08
N ALA A 292 28.14 -5.66 -16.95
CA ALA A 292 27.66 -6.57 -15.91
C ALA A 292 27.92 -6.02 -14.49
N SER A 293 29.11 -5.47 -14.25
CA SER A 293 29.49 -4.86 -12.98
C SER A 293 28.68 -3.59 -12.67
N SER A 294 28.39 -2.77 -13.68
CA SER A 294 27.60 -1.55 -13.52
C SER A 294 26.12 -1.85 -13.27
N GLU A 295 25.56 -2.83 -13.97
CA GLU A 295 24.20 -3.30 -13.77
C GLU A 295 23.98 -3.90 -12.37
N ALA A 296 24.96 -4.64 -11.85
CA ALA A 296 24.89 -5.23 -10.51
C ALA A 296 24.96 -4.20 -9.36
N ARG A 297 25.43 -2.98 -9.62
CA ARG A 297 25.63 -1.92 -8.62
C ARG A 297 24.83 -0.64 -8.92
N ARG A 298 23.69 -0.75 -9.59
CA ARG A 298 22.90 0.41 -10.05
C ARG A 298 22.58 1.44 -8.97
N ASP A 299 22.42 1.04 -7.70
CA ASP A 299 21.90 1.92 -6.66
C ASP A 299 22.91 2.33 -5.59
N ASP A 300 24.18 1.96 -5.76
CA ASP A 300 25.26 2.30 -4.81
C ASP A 300 25.89 3.69 -5.07
N PHE A 301 25.24 4.53 -5.91
CA PHE A 301 25.81 5.84 -6.28
C PHE A 301 25.95 6.80 -5.07
N ARG A 302 25.20 6.58 -3.98
CA ARG A 302 25.29 7.42 -2.77
C ARG A 302 26.56 7.18 -1.97
N SER A 303 27.16 6.01 -2.10
CA SER A 303 28.43 5.64 -1.45
C SER A 303 29.66 6.09 -2.25
N LEU A 304 29.48 6.54 -3.50
CA LEU A 304 30.58 6.98 -4.36
C LEU A 304 31.20 8.28 -3.85
N PRO A 305 32.53 8.46 -4.02
CA PRO A 305 33.24 9.67 -3.63
C PRO A 305 32.77 10.90 -4.43
N GLU A 306 32.98 12.07 -3.88
CA GLU A 306 32.80 13.32 -4.61
C GLU A 306 33.88 13.47 -5.68
N LEU A 307 33.47 13.91 -6.87
CA LEU A 307 34.30 14.08 -8.06
C LEU A 307 33.97 15.40 -8.73
N ASP A 308 34.99 16.17 -9.08
CA ASP A 308 34.86 17.34 -9.95
C ASP A 308 34.67 16.86 -11.41
N LEU A 309 33.42 16.89 -11.86
CA LEU A 309 33.05 16.48 -13.22
C LEU A 309 33.55 17.50 -14.27
N SER A 310 33.63 18.78 -13.89
CA SER A 310 34.14 19.83 -14.77
C SER A 310 35.60 19.56 -15.14
N GLN A 311 36.40 19.27 -14.14
CA GLN A 311 37.83 18.93 -14.36
C GLN A 311 37.99 17.66 -15.19
N LEU A 312 37.19 16.63 -14.95
CA LEU A 312 37.20 15.39 -15.71
C LEU A 312 36.85 15.62 -17.19
N CYS A 313 35.78 16.39 -17.46
CA CYS A 313 35.35 16.72 -18.81
C CYS A 313 36.42 17.55 -19.56
N LEU A 314 37.04 18.52 -18.89
CA LEU A 314 38.15 19.29 -19.49
C LEU A 314 39.32 18.41 -19.85
N GLN A 315 39.82 17.58 -18.93
CA GLN A 315 40.99 16.71 -19.18
C GLN A 315 40.76 15.76 -20.35
N ILE A 316 39.59 15.12 -20.44
CA ILE A 316 39.27 14.22 -21.53
C ILE A 316 39.06 15.02 -22.82
N GLY A 317 38.34 16.13 -22.78
CA GLY A 317 38.08 16.97 -23.94
C GLY A 317 39.37 17.51 -24.58
N GLU A 318 40.31 18.03 -23.77
CA GLU A 318 41.64 18.51 -24.20
C GLU A 318 42.47 17.39 -24.86
N MET A 319 42.48 16.19 -24.26
CA MET A 319 43.14 15.02 -24.88
C MET A 319 42.59 14.71 -26.27
N TYR A 320 41.25 14.82 -26.48
CA TYR A 320 40.66 14.62 -27.80
C TYR A 320 40.98 15.77 -28.77
N GLN A 321 41.03 17.03 -28.29
CA GLN A 321 41.46 18.17 -29.12
C GLN A 321 42.86 17.94 -29.65
N GLU A 322 43.83 17.59 -28.80
CA GLU A 322 45.21 17.32 -29.19
C GLU A 322 45.33 16.12 -30.15
N SER A 323 44.60 15.02 -29.85
CA SER A 323 44.71 13.80 -30.66
C SER A 323 44.08 13.88 -32.05
N THR A 324 43.19 14.84 -32.28
CA THR A 324 42.43 15.00 -33.55
C THR A 324 42.84 16.21 -34.36
N GLU A 325 43.80 17.00 -33.87
CA GLU A 325 44.26 18.23 -34.54
C GLU A 325 44.82 17.94 -35.96
N GLU A 326 45.55 16.87 -36.13
CA GLU A 326 46.11 16.43 -37.42
C GLU A 326 45.05 15.90 -38.40
N ASP A 327 43.94 15.35 -37.89
CA ASP A 327 42.85 14.77 -38.68
C ASP A 327 41.81 15.80 -39.17
N GLY A 328 41.98 17.07 -38.83
CA GLY A 328 41.10 18.17 -39.22
C GLY A 328 39.70 18.08 -38.54
N THR A 329 39.61 17.39 -37.43
CA THR A 329 38.36 17.33 -36.60
C THR A 329 38.33 18.48 -35.62
N GLU A 330 37.26 19.24 -35.62
CA GLU A 330 37.04 20.34 -34.66
C GLU A 330 36.35 19.81 -33.39
N VAL A 331 37.01 19.93 -32.23
CA VAL A 331 36.44 19.54 -30.92
C VAL A 331 36.12 20.78 -30.12
N THR A 332 34.83 20.98 -29.85
CA THR A 332 34.32 22.11 -29.06
C THR A 332 34.07 21.69 -27.61
N LEU A 333 34.60 22.47 -26.67
CA LEU A 333 34.36 22.27 -25.22
C LEU A 333 33.62 23.46 -24.66
N ASP A 334 32.48 23.20 -24.02
CA ASP A 334 31.65 24.20 -23.32
C ASP A 334 31.28 23.68 -21.93
N ILE A 335 32.23 23.81 -21.02
CA ILE A 335 32.21 23.15 -19.71
C ILE A 335 31.99 24.20 -18.61
N ALA A 336 30.84 24.11 -17.93
CA ALA A 336 30.58 24.93 -16.75
C ALA A 336 31.55 24.54 -15.62
N PRO A 337 32.19 25.52 -14.96
CA PRO A 337 33.13 25.24 -13.88
C PRO A 337 32.44 24.79 -12.60
N GLY A 338 33.14 23.99 -11.77
CA GLY A 338 32.72 23.65 -10.41
C GLY A 338 31.53 22.71 -10.30
N VAL A 339 31.22 21.93 -11.32
CA VAL A 339 30.19 20.89 -11.26
C VAL A 339 30.75 19.67 -10.53
N VAL A 340 30.36 19.48 -9.28
CA VAL A 340 30.77 18.34 -8.45
C VAL A 340 29.63 17.32 -8.39
N VAL A 341 29.99 16.04 -8.55
CA VAL A 341 29.05 14.91 -8.51
C VAL A 341 29.62 13.79 -7.64
N ARG A 342 28.79 12.87 -7.21
CA ARG A 342 29.25 11.60 -6.66
C ARG A 342 29.44 10.61 -7.80
N GLY A 343 30.67 10.06 -7.93
CA GLY A 343 30.96 9.21 -9.06
C GLY A 343 32.31 8.51 -8.99
N ASP A 344 32.40 7.42 -9.73
CA ASP A 344 33.64 6.70 -9.99
C ASP A 344 34.35 7.32 -11.20
N ARG A 345 35.51 7.94 -10.94
CA ARG A 345 36.30 8.65 -11.97
C ARG A 345 36.60 7.76 -13.19
N MET A 346 36.99 6.51 -12.95
CA MET A 346 37.39 5.58 -14.04
C MET A 346 36.21 5.26 -14.94
N GLN A 347 35.04 4.97 -14.32
CA GLN A 347 33.83 4.67 -15.07
C GLN A 347 33.29 5.86 -15.84
N LEU A 348 33.22 7.05 -15.20
CA LEU A 348 32.78 8.26 -15.88
C LEU A 348 33.73 8.65 -17.01
N SER A 349 35.04 8.49 -16.83
CA SER A 349 36.02 8.63 -17.94
C SER A 349 35.69 7.69 -19.10
N ARG A 350 35.43 6.42 -18.80
CA ARG A 350 35.08 5.40 -19.81
C ARG A 350 33.75 5.68 -20.51
N MET A 351 32.79 6.20 -19.82
CA MET A 351 31.53 6.67 -20.41
C MET A 351 31.79 7.80 -21.41
N LEU A 352 32.54 8.82 -20.99
CA LEU A 352 32.90 9.96 -21.83
C LEU A 352 33.70 9.54 -23.07
N THR A 353 34.72 8.72 -22.92
CA THR A 353 35.52 8.23 -24.07
C THR A 353 34.68 7.41 -25.05
N ASN A 354 33.81 6.52 -24.57
CA ASN A 354 32.88 5.80 -25.46
C ASN A 354 31.93 6.71 -26.25
N LEU A 355 31.46 7.79 -25.66
CA LEU A 355 30.59 8.76 -26.35
C LEU A 355 31.37 9.61 -27.34
N LEU A 356 32.57 10.08 -26.98
CA LEU A 356 33.45 10.86 -27.87
C LEU A 356 33.98 10.02 -29.02
N ASP A 357 34.36 8.74 -28.78
CA ASP A 357 34.77 7.80 -29.84
C ASP A 357 33.62 7.57 -30.83
N ASN A 358 32.40 7.42 -30.34
CA ASN A 358 31.22 7.33 -31.20
C ASN A 358 31.05 8.62 -32.02
N ALA A 359 31.15 9.79 -31.38
CA ALA A 359 31.06 11.08 -32.05
C ALA A 359 32.11 11.26 -33.14
N LEU A 360 33.37 10.86 -32.89
CA LEU A 360 34.44 10.88 -33.89
C LEU A 360 34.18 9.92 -35.06
N ARG A 361 33.72 8.73 -34.76
CA ARG A 361 33.46 7.69 -35.77
C ARG A 361 32.30 8.05 -36.69
N TYR A 362 31.23 8.57 -36.17
CA TYR A 362 30.01 8.84 -36.92
C TYR A 362 29.82 10.32 -37.27
N GLY A 363 30.66 11.19 -36.69
CA GLY A 363 30.64 12.63 -36.94
C GLY A 363 31.15 13.06 -38.31
N ARG A 364 31.85 12.20 -39.04
CA ARG A 364 32.29 12.46 -40.41
C ARG A 364 31.15 12.20 -41.38
N GLY A 365 30.51 13.24 -41.87
CA GLY A 365 29.52 13.13 -42.96
C GLY A 365 30.21 12.78 -44.30
N GLU A 366 29.48 12.13 -45.20
CA GLU A 366 29.97 11.85 -46.54
C GLU A 366 30.33 13.19 -47.26
N GLY A 367 31.65 13.34 -47.58
CA GLY A 367 32.16 14.51 -48.32
C GLY A 367 32.51 15.74 -47.45
N ALA A 368 32.49 15.70 -46.15
CA ALA A 368 32.86 16.80 -45.28
C ALA A 368 34.37 16.83 -45.00
N ALA A 369 34.99 17.99 -45.05
CA ALA A 369 36.42 18.22 -44.76
C ALA A 369 36.71 18.29 -43.25
N GLY A 370 36.20 17.36 -42.48
CA GLY A 370 36.44 17.25 -41.05
C GLY A 370 35.14 16.98 -40.26
N ALA A 371 35.24 16.18 -39.19
CA ALA A 371 34.14 16.03 -38.24
C ALA A 371 34.10 17.22 -37.28
N ARG A 372 32.90 17.61 -36.80
CA ARG A 372 32.77 18.48 -35.64
C ARG A 372 32.11 17.72 -34.53
N ILE A 373 32.72 17.72 -33.36
CA ILE A 373 32.18 17.08 -32.16
C ILE A 373 32.23 18.06 -31.00
N GLY A 374 31.43 17.85 -30.01
CA GLY A 374 31.45 18.71 -28.85
C GLY A 374 31.02 18.04 -27.55
N LEU A 375 31.59 18.57 -26.47
CA LEU A 375 31.30 18.18 -25.11
C LEU A 375 30.78 19.40 -24.33
N VAL A 376 29.58 19.31 -23.82
CA VAL A 376 28.91 20.39 -23.09
C VAL A 376 28.55 19.90 -21.70
N LEU A 377 28.93 20.65 -20.66
CA LEU A 377 28.52 20.39 -19.28
C LEU A 377 27.79 21.62 -18.72
N ARG A 378 26.62 21.42 -18.14
CA ARG A 378 25.82 22.46 -17.49
C ARG A 378 25.60 22.13 -16.03
N PRO A 379 25.34 23.16 -15.16
CA PRO A 379 24.95 22.94 -13.78
C PRO A 379 23.65 22.11 -13.70
N GLY A 380 23.53 21.26 -12.67
CA GLY A 380 22.38 20.38 -12.47
C GLY A 380 22.54 18.93 -12.89
N PRO A 381 23.71 18.37 -12.93
CA PRO A 381 24.68 18.01 -13.95
C PRO A 381 23.96 17.50 -15.22
N VAL A 382 23.95 18.31 -16.25
CA VAL A 382 23.50 17.93 -17.59
C VAL A 382 24.73 17.89 -18.49
N LEU A 383 25.09 16.69 -18.95
CA LEU A 383 26.20 16.44 -19.85
C LEU A 383 25.65 16.13 -21.26
N ARG A 384 26.23 16.74 -22.30
CA ARG A 384 25.89 16.46 -23.67
C ARG A 384 27.14 16.21 -24.50
N VAL A 385 27.07 15.14 -25.30
CA VAL A 385 28.05 14.87 -26.35
C VAL A 385 27.31 14.90 -27.67
N TRP A 386 27.85 15.66 -28.64
CA TRP A 386 27.21 15.82 -29.94
C TRP A 386 28.21 15.67 -31.08
N ASP A 387 27.73 15.29 -32.26
CA ASP A 387 28.47 15.19 -33.50
C ASP A 387 27.75 15.88 -34.66
N SER A 388 28.50 16.14 -35.76
CA SER A 388 27.97 16.74 -37.00
C SER A 388 27.66 15.68 -38.08
N GLY A 389 27.54 14.43 -37.73
CA GLY A 389 27.29 13.33 -38.64
C GLY A 389 25.89 13.30 -39.27
N PRO A 390 25.53 12.21 -39.94
CA PRO A 390 24.24 12.07 -40.61
C PRO A 390 23.04 11.90 -39.65
N GLY A 391 23.36 11.75 -38.34
CA GLY A 391 22.34 11.49 -37.31
C GLY A 391 21.99 9.99 -37.22
N ILE A 392 20.94 9.69 -36.48
CA ILE A 392 20.53 8.32 -36.20
C ILE A 392 19.21 8.03 -36.89
N PRO A 393 19.13 6.98 -37.73
CA PRO A 393 17.90 6.55 -38.39
C PRO A 393 16.80 6.23 -37.38
N ASP A 394 15.55 6.58 -37.71
CA ASP A 394 14.40 6.41 -36.81
C ASP A 394 14.20 4.95 -36.33
N GLY A 395 14.45 3.98 -37.20
CA GLY A 395 14.33 2.55 -36.85
C GLY A 395 15.36 2.03 -35.84
N LEU A 396 16.40 2.80 -35.52
CA LEU A 396 17.45 2.44 -34.57
C LEU A 396 17.32 3.18 -33.23
N ARG A 397 16.56 4.26 -33.16
CA ARG A 397 16.47 5.15 -31.98
C ARG A 397 16.09 4.40 -30.70
N ASP A 398 15.08 3.55 -30.76
CA ASP A 398 14.58 2.81 -29.60
C ASP A 398 15.54 1.72 -29.11
N ARG A 399 16.38 1.21 -30.03
CA ARG A 399 17.30 0.10 -29.76
C ARG A 399 18.75 0.51 -29.63
N LEU A 400 19.04 1.78 -29.74
CA LEU A 400 20.39 2.35 -29.81
C LEU A 400 21.29 1.96 -28.62
N PHE A 401 20.70 1.80 -27.46
CA PHE A 401 21.38 1.43 -26.20
C PHE A 401 21.34 -0.08 -25.91
N GLU A 402 20.77 -0.89 -26.80
CA GLU A 402 20.83 -2.34 -26.69
C GLU A 402 22.25 -2.85 -27.04
N ARG A 403 22.64 -3.99 -26.48
CA ARG A 403 23.94 -4.63 -26.75
C ARG A 403 23.97 -5.14 -28.19
N PHE A 404 25.13 -4.99 -28.87
CA PHE A 404 25.39 -5.46 -30.23
C PHE A 404 24.55 -4.78 -31.33
N VAL A 405 23.84 -3.72 -31.05
CA VAL A 405 23.12 -2.93 -32.06
C VAL A 405 24.09 -2.06 -32.82
N ARG A 406 24.00 -2.10 -34.17
CA ARG A 406 24.84 -1.34 -35.11
C ARG A 406 23.96 -0.68 -36.15
N GLY A 407 24.36 0.52 -36.60
CA GLY A 407 23.74 1.17 -37.75
C GLY A 407 24.32 0.62 -39.08
N ASP A 408 23.51 0.52 -40.12
CA ASP A 408 23.88 0.00 -41.46
C ASP A 408 24.80 0.95 -42.27
N HIS A 409 25.18 2.10 -41.72
CA HIS A 409 25.99 3.06 -42.45
C HIS A 409 27.46 2.71 -42.42
N GLY A 410 27.82 2.04 -43.50
CA GLY A 410 29.05 1.61 -44.03
C GLY A 410 30.32 2.30 -43.51
N ALA A 411 31.17 1.59 -43.00
CA ALA A 411 32.61 1.53 -43.19
C ALA A 411 33.04 0.26 -42.50
N ALA A 412 33.78 -0.53 -43.22
CA ALA A 412 34.28 -1.79 -42.76
C ALA A 412 34.83 -1.69 -41.33
N GLY A 413 34.14 -2.30 -40.37
CA GLY A 413 34.83 -3.17 -39.50
C GLY A 413 35.13 -2.78 -38.07
N GLN A 414 35.06 -1.61 -37.51
CA GLN A 414 35.57 -1.40 -36.13
C GLN A 414 34.53 -0.84 -35.14
N GLY A 415 33.70 -1.72 -34.59
CA GLY A 415 32.86 -1.39 -33.45
C GLY A 415 31.93 -2.53 -33.10
N HIS A 416 31.88 -2.92 -31.82
CA HIS A 416 31.21 -4.14 -31.36
C HIS A 416 29.76 -3.88 -30.96
N GLY A 417 29.23 -2.63 -31.09
CA GLY A 417 27.90 -2.26 -30.66
C GLY A 417 27.70 -2.31 -29.13
N LEU A 418 28.78 -2.17 -28.36
CA LEU A 418 28.77 -2.22 -26.90
C LEU A 418 28.94 -0.84 -26.24
N GLY A 419 29.53 0.15 -26.95
CA GLY A 419 29.91 1.44 -26.36
C GLY A 419 28.77 2.22 -25.78
N LEU A 420 27.63 2.31 -26.51
CA LEU A 420 26.41 3.00 -26.01
C LEU A 420 25.70 2.21 -24.90
N ALA A 421 25.69 0.87 -24.98
CA ALA A 421 25.17 0.02 -23.91
C ALA A 421 25.99 0.20 -22.61
N LEU A 422 27.32 0.29 -22.74
CA LEU A 422 28.22 0.58 -21.62
C LEU A 422 27.99 1.99 -21.05
N ALA A 423 27.89 2.99 -21.92
CA ALA A 423 27.62 4.35 -21.50
C ALA A 423 26.28 4.44 -20.71
N ARG A 424 25.24 3.73 -21.14
CA ARG A 424 23.97 3.61 -20.44
C ARG A 424 24.13 2.92 -19.07
N ALA A 425 24.82 1.77 -19.01
CA ALA A 425 25.01 1.04 -17.77
C ALA A 425 25.79 1.87 -16.71
N ILE A 426 26.81 2.62 -17.15
CA ILE A 426 27.56 3.53 -16.28
C ILE A 426 26.68 4.70 -15.83
N ALA A 427 25.92 5.33 -16.72
CA ALA A 427 25.00 6.41 -16.36
C ALA A 427 23.97 5.96 -15.31
N GLU A 428 23.32 4.84 -15.54
CA GLU A 428 22.33 4.25 -14.63
C GLU A 428 22.92 3.92 -13.25
N ARG A 429 24.15 3.38 -13.19
CA ARG A 429 24.87 3.16 -11.94
C ARG A 429 25.10 4.44 -11.14
N HIS A 430 25.27 5.58 -11.82
CA HIS A 430 25.46 6.90 -11.20
C HIS A 430 24.14 7.63 -10.92
N GLY A 431 22.99 6.95 -11.12
CA GLY A 431 21.66 7.55 -10.94
C GLY A 431 21.30 8.58 -12.01
N TRP A 432 21.90 8.46 -13.20
CA TRP A 432 21.66 9.31 -14.37
C TRP A 432 20.98 8.51 -15.47
N ARG A 433 20.30 9.24 -16.36
CA ARG A 433 19.69 8.65 -17.56
C ARG A 433 20.38 9.22 -18.79
N ILE A 434 20.72 8.35 -19.75
CA ILE A 434 21.20 8.75 -21.06
C ILE A 434 20.05 8.65 -22.07
N ARG A 435 19.92 9.66 -22.92
CA ARG A 435 18.93 9.71 -23.99
C ARG A 435 19.49 10.36 -25.24
N LEU A 436 18.89 10.03 -26.38
CA LEU A 436 19.09 10.80 -27.62
C LEU A 436 18.22 12.05 -27.50
N ALA A 437 18.86 13.22 -27.52
CA ALA A 437 18.14 14.50 -27.47
C ALA A 437 17.89 15.00 -28.89
N ASP A 438 16.75 15.65 -29.10
CA ASP A 438 16.53 16.40 -30.32
C ASP A 438 17.45 17.62 -30.35
N ALA A 439 17.91 18.00 -31.54
CA ALA A 439 18.76 19.15 -31.74
C ALA A 439 18.00 20.41 -31.24
N GLY A 440 18.29 20.85 -29.98
CA GLY A 440 17.66 21.99 -29.35
C GLY A 440 18.10 23.32 -30.00
N PRO A 441 17.41 24.47 -29.68
CA PRO A 441 17.80 25.79 -30.14
C PRO A 441 19.22 26.11 -29.63
N GLY A 442 20.16 26.18 -30.53
CA GLY A 442 21.60 26.33 -30.29
C GLY A 442 22.41 25.13 -30.75
N ALA A 443 21.80 24.05 -31.17
CA ALA A 443 22.48 22.97 -31.87
C ALA A 443 22.96 23.49 -33.25
N LEU A 444 24.19 23.15 -33.56
CA LEU A 444 24.81 23.50 -34.82
C LEU A 444 23.97 23.03 -36.02
N PRO A 445 24.00 23.76 -37.16
CA PRO A 445 23.24 23.37 -38.34
C PRO A 445 23.84 22.04 -38.87
N GLY A 446 23.18 20.94 -38.60
CA GLY A 446 23.53 19.61 -39.03
C GLY A 446 22.55 18.55 -38.52
N LYS A 447 22.47 17.43 -39.25
CA LYS A 447 21.63 16.29 -38.90
C LYS A 447 22.26 15.38 -37.80
N GLY A 448 23.28 15.84 -37.09
CA GLY A 448 24.07 15.03 -36.13
C GLY A 448 23.31 14.43 -34.95
N ALA A 449 23.96 13.55 -34.20
CA ALA A 449 23.41 12.98 -32.98
C ALA A 449 23.76 13.83 -31.75
N VAL A 450 22.86 13.90 -30.76
CA VAL A 450 23.08 14.54 -29.46
C VAL A 450 22.74 13.54 -28.38
N PHE A 451 23.71 13.10 -27.60
CA PHE A 451 23.50 12.29 -26.41
C PHE A 451 23.45 13.17 -25.18
N GLU A 452 22.36 13.13 -24.48
CA GLU A 452 22.20 13.87 -23.22
C GLU A 452 22.16 12.91 -22.04
N ILE A 453 22.99 13.20 -21.06
CA ILE A 453 23.08 12.47 -19.79
C ILE A 453 22.68 13.47 -18.69
N ALA A 454 21.64 13.14 -17.95
CA ALA A 454 21.14 13.98 -16.88
C ALA A 454 20.62 13.11 -15.72
N ARG A 455 20.57 13.71 -14.54
CA ARG A 455 19.92 13.07 -13.40
C ARG A 455 18.41 12.98 -13.65
N ASP A 456 17.81 11.83 -13.30
CA ASP A 456 16.36 11.67 -13.36
C ASP A 456 15.72 12.73 -12.44
N GLY A 457 15.04 13.72 -13.03
CA GLY A 457 14.25 14.69 -12.28
C GLY A 457 13.07 13.95 -11.62
N ARG A 458 13.04 13.87 -10.28
CA ARG A 458 11.84 13.55 -9.51
C ARG A 458 10.94 14.77 -9.44
#